data_420d3298f16a5d63197981e90187c91b
#
_entry.id   420d3298f16a5d63197981e90187c91b
#
_cell.length_a   1.000
_cell.length_b   1.000
_cell.length_c   1.000
_cell.angle_alpha   90.00
_cell.angle_beta   90.00
_cell.angle_gamma   90.00
#
_symmetry.space_group_name_H-M   'P 1'
#
loop_
_entity.id
_entity.type
_entity.pdbx_description
1 polymer ?
#
loop_
_entity_poly.entity_id
_entity_poly.type
_entity_poly.pdbx_seq_one_letter_code
_entity_poly.pdbx_strand_id
1 'polypeptide(L)'
;MAQHLQGVIGKLANRLQRRLMAQQNRAWEFDLDEGILDAARLTRVVTNPMHALSFKKERDTNFRDTVVTLLLDNSGSMRGRPIMVAACCADILARTLERCGVKVEILGFTTRAWKGGQSREAWLAAGKPGSPGRLNDLRHIIYKTADSPMRRAKRSLALMMREGLLKENIDGEALAWAHNRLLGRPEQRRILMMISDGAPVDDSTLSVNSGCYLERHLRQVIEEIETRSPVELIAIGIGHDVTRYYRRAVTITDPSELAGAMTDKLVELFDETSGNGESDRKQKQRARRPTGPRRKTH
;
A
#
# COMPACT_ATOMS: atom_id res chain seq x y z
N MET A 1 -16.24 13.51 -20.84
CA MET A 1 -15.38 12.64 -20.03
C MET A 1 -15.20 13.14 -18.58
N ALA A 2 -14.76 14.37 -18.35
CA ALA A 2 -14.53 14.91 -16.99
C ALA A 2 -15.77 14.95 -16.07
N GLN A 3 -16.95 15.28 -16.58
CA GLN A 3 -18.19 15.32 -15.77
C GLN A 3 -18.68 13.92 -15.34
N HIS A 4 -18.52 12.92 -16.18
CA HIS A 4 -18.87 11.53 -15.83
C HIS A 4 -17.95 10.98 -14.75
N LEU A 5 -16.66 11.26 -14.86
CA LEU A 5 -15.65 10.91 -13.84
C LEU A 5 -15.92 11.59 -12.48
N GLN A 6 -16.40 12.84 -12.46
CA GLN A 6 -16.75 13.51 -11.19
C GLN A 6 -17.92 12.84 -10.47
N GLY A 7 -18.92 12.35 -11.20
CA GLY A 7 -20.04 11.59 -10.62
C GLY A 7 -19.58 10.25 -10.01
N VAL A 8 -18.65 9.58 -10.69
CA VAL A 8 -18.01 8.33 -10.19
C VAL A 8 -17.22 8.58 -8.93
N ILE A 9 -16.36 9.61 -8.94
CA ILE A 9 -15.56 10.01 -7.76
C ILE A 9 -16.48 10.31 -6.56
N GLY A 10 -17.60 11.01 -6.80
CA GLY A 10 -18.55 11.34 -5.73
C GLY A 10 -19.21 10.11 -5.11
N LYS A 11 -19.67 9.16 -5.94
CA LYS A 11 -20.28 7.91 -5.47
C LYS A 11 -19.25 7.03 -4.72
N LEU A 12 -18.07 6.87 -5.28
CA LEU A 12 -16.97 6.12 -4.68
C LEU A 12 -16.54 6.74 -3.33
N ALA A 13 -16.34 8.05 -3.30
CA ALA A 13 -15.98 8.77 -2.08
C ALA A 13 -17.03 8.60 -0.98
N ASN A 14 -18.32 8.78 -1.30
CA ASN A 14 -19.40 8.63 -0.33
C ASN A 14 -19.55 7.20 0.19
N ARG A 15 -19.29 6.19 -0.65
CA ARG A 15 -19.38 4.79 -0.26
C ARG A 15 -18.17 4.39 0.60
N LEU A 16 -16.96 4.76 0.18
CA LEU A 16 -15.74 4.54 0.91
C LEU A 16 -15.79 5.28 2.26
N GLN A 17 -16.18 6.55 2.27
CA GLN A 17 -16.32 7.35 3.48
C GLN A 17 -17.32 6.73 4.46
N ARG A 18 -18.50 6.29 4.01
CA ARG A 18 -19.48 5.63 4.89
C ARG A 18 -18.93 4.35 5.50
N ARG A 19 -18.23 3.52 4.72
CA ARG A 19 -17.62 2.29 5.23
C ARG A 19 -16.45 2.55 6.17
N LEU A 20 -15.57 3.49 5.81
CA LEU A 20 -14.45 3.88 6.66
C LEU A 20 -14.91 4.53 7.98
N MET A 21 -16.00 5.29 7.95
CA MET A 21 -16.62 5.82 9.18
C MET A 21 -17.36 4.74 9.97
N ALA A 22 -17.98 3.77 9.31
CA ALA A 22 -18.61 2.63 9.99
C ALA A 22 -17.58 1.69 10.64
N GLN A 23 -16.38 1.65 10.11
CA GLN A 23 -15.22 0.93 10.68
C GLN A 23 -14.42 1.75 11.69
N GLN A 24 -14.86 2.96 12.06
CA GLN A 24 -14.37 3.59 13.26
C GLN A 24 -14.68 2.62 14.41
N ASN A 25 -13.79 1.66 14.60
CA ASN A 25 -13.82 0.79 15.74
C ASN A 25 -13.76 1.69 16.96
N ARG A 26 -14.89 1.82 17.63
CA ARG A 26 -14.98 2.43 18.93
C ARG A 26 -14.08 1.60 19.83
N ALA A 27 -12.83 2.03 19.96
CA ALA A 27 -11.91 1.41 20.89
C ALA A 27 -12.31 1.88 22.27
N TRP A 28 -12.53 0.93 23.18
CA TRP A 28 -12.75 1.24 24.58
C TRP A 28 -11.38 1.42 25.24
N GLU A 29 -11.16 2.58 25.81
CA GLU A 29 -10.10 2.81 26.78
C GLU A 29 -10.62 2.38 28.14
N PHE A 30 -9.94 1.43 28.76
CA PHE A 30 -10.32 0.84 30.03
C PHE A 30 -9.44 1.36 31.16
N ASP A 31 -9.84 1.04 32.40
CA ASP A 31 -9.08 1.38 33.60
C ASP A 31 -8.95 2.91 33.78
N LEU A 32 -10.08 3.61 33.63
CA LEU A 32 -10.20 5.06 33.84
C LEU A 32 -10.88 5.37 35.14
N ASP A 33 -10.61 6.61 35.64
CA ASP A 33 -11.26 7.17 36.84
C ASP A 33 -12.67 7.71 36.56
N GLU A 34 -12.95 8.05 35.30
CA GLU A 34 -14.18 8.66 34.81
C GLU A 34 -14.67 8.04 33.52
N GLY A 35 -15.98 7.96 33.30
CA GLY A 35 -16.59 7.49 32.07
C GLY A 35 -17.80 6.59 32.27
N ILE A 36 -17.97 5.61 31.37
CA ILE A 36 -19.02 4.59 31.45
C ILE A 36 -18.52 3.44 32.33
N LEU A 37 -19.33 3.01 33.29
CA LEU A 37 -19.00 1.93 34.22
C LEU A 37 -18.77 0.61 33.44
N ASP A 38 -17.61 -0.04 33.62
CA ASP A 38 -17.33 -1.36 33.04
C ASP A 38 -17.78 -2.49 33.99
N ALA A 39 -18.99 -3.00 33.75
CA ALA A 39 -19.60 -4.05 34.59
C ALA A 39 -18.71 -5.31 34.67
N ALA A 40 -17.90 -5.62 33.67
CA ALA A 40 -17.01 -6.79 33.68
C ALA A 40 -15.84 -6.64 34.67
N ARG A 41 -15.54 -5.43 35.12
CA ARG A 41 -14.42 -5.11 36.02
C ARG A 41 -14.81 -4.64 37.40
N LEU A 42 -16.09 -4.64 37.72
CA LEU A 42 -16.61 -4.23 39.03
C LEU A 42 -16.07 -5.07 40.18
N THR A 43 -15.71 -6.32 39.96
CA THR A 43 -15.08 -7.17 40.99
C THR A 43 -13.78 -6.59 41.53
N ARG A 44 -13.07 -5.75 40.74
CA ARG A 44 -11.85 -5.08 41.20
C ARG A 44 -12.13 -4.01 42.30
N VAL A 45 -13.29 -3.36 42.26
CA VAL A 45 -13.69 -2.37 43.29
C VAL A 45 -13.75 -3.01 44.67
N VAL A 46 -14.19 -4.28 44.72
CA VAL A 46 -14.29 -5.06 45.96
C VAL A 46 -12.95 -5.67 46.37
N THR A 47 -12.17 -6.16 45.39
CA THR A 47 -10.91 -6.86 45.70
C THR A 47 -9.72 -5.92 45.89
N ASN A 48 -9.73 -4.74 45.29
CA ASN A 48 -8.64 -3.76 45.38
C ASN A 48 -9.20 -2.31 45.42
N PRO A 49 -9.78 -1.86 46.55
CA PRO A 49 -10.44 -0.55 46.66
C PRO A 49 -9.49 0.63 46.40
N MET A 50 -8.19 0.47 46.59
CA MET A 50 -7.18 1.53 46.39
C MET A 50 -6.90 1.86 44.89
N HIS A 51 -7.30 0.97 43.97
CA HIS A 51 -7.17 1.16 42.53
C HIS A 51 -8.47 0.75 41.83
N ALA A 52 -9.57 1.39 42.19
CA ALA A 52 -10.90 1.10 41.68
C ALA A 52 -11.15 1.66 40.26
N LEU A 53 -10.20 1.54 39.36
CA LEU A 53 -10.30 1.97 37.95
C LEU A 53 -11.31 1.08 37.22
N SER A 54 -12.59 1.41 37.27
CA SER A 54 -13.69 0.58 36.73
C SER A 54 -14.48 1.27 35.64
N PHE A 55 -13.99 2.40 35.14
CA PHE A 55 -14.65 3.10 34.07
C PHE A 55 -13.96 2.84 32.75
N LYS A 56 -14.73 2.93 31.68
CA LYS A 56 -14.28 2.87 30.29
C LYS A 56 -14.82 4.07 29.52
N LYS A 57 -14.02 4.60 28.62
CA LYS A 57 -14.38 5.68 27.72
C LYS A 57 -14.27 5.25 26.29
N GLU A 58 -15.22 5.65 25.46
CA GLU A 58 -15.14 5.45 24.04
C GLU A 58 -14.06 6.37 23.46
N ARG A 59 -13.05 5.77 22.83
CA ARG A 59 -11.98 6.50 22.15
C ARG A 59 -12.24 6.46 20.66
N ASP A 60 -12.45 7.60 20.07
CA ASP A 60 -12.49 7.72 18.60
C ASP A 60 -11.12 7.34 18.03
N THR A 61 -11.06 6.21 17.37
CA THR A 61 -9.87 5.84 16.60
C THR A 61 -9.83 6.75 15.38
N ASN A 62 -8.91 7.72 15.38
CA ASN A 62 -8.75 8.64 14.27
C ASN A 62 -8.33 7.88 13.01
N PHE A 63 -9.28 7.59 12.12
CA PHE A 63 -9.03 7.06 10.77
C PHE A 63 -8.11 7.98 9.94
N ARG A 64 -7.97 9.25 10.37
CA ARG A 64 -7.10 10.26 9.76
C ARG A 64 -5.61 9.95 9.84
N ASP A 65 -5.21 8.93 10.63
CA ASP A 65 -3.82 8.51 10.78
C ASP A 65 -3.44 7.39 9.79
N THR A 66 -3.85 7.58 8.54
CA THR A 66 -3.58 6.65 7.45
C THR A 66 -2.87 7.37 6.30
N VAL A 67 -1.83 6.74 5.77
CA VAL A 67 -1.16 7.17 4.53
C VAL A 67 -1.23 6.06 3.49
N VAL A 68 -1.55 6.44 2.26
CA VAL A 68 -1.57 5.56 1.09
C VAL A 68 -0.55 6.05 0.08
N THR A 69 0.38 5.20 -0.32
CA THR A 69 1.30 5.48 -1.42
C THR A 69 0.86 4.71 -2.66
N LEU A 70 0.57 5.43 -3.73
CA LEU A 70 0.30 4.88 -5.06
C LEU A 70 1.62 4.84 -5.83
N LEU A 71 2.11 3.66 -6.14
CA LEU A 71 3.32 3.45 -6.94
C LEU A 71 2.92 3.02 -8.35
N LEU A 72 3.17 3.88 -9.34
CA LEU A 72 2.74 3.68 -10.72
C LEU A 72 3.90 3.28 -11.60
N ASP A 73 3.66 2.24 -12.40
CA ASP A 73 4.53 1.82 -13.45
C ASP A 73 4.50 2.82 -14.63
N ASN A 74 5.67 3.32 -14.99
CA ASN A 74 5.88 4.18 -16.16
C ASN A 74 6.77 3.49 -17.18
N SER A 75 6.53 2.18 -17.40
CA SER A 75 7.22 1.36 -18.41
C SER A 75 6.66 1.58 -19.82
N GLY A 76 7.39 1.07 -20.80
CA GLY A 76 7.01 1.15 -22.21
C GLY A 76 5.74 0.38 -22.56
N SER A 77 5.46 -0.73 -21.86
CA SER A 77 4.24 -1.52 -21.98
C SER A 77 2.98 -0.74 -21.58
N MET A 78 3.12 0.17 -20.62
CA MET A 78 2.05 1.08 -20.20
C MET A 78 1.68 2.10 -21.26
N ARG A 79 2.41 2.21 -22.37
CA ARG A 79 2.17 3.24 -23.42
C ARG A 79 0.76 3.17 -23.98
N GLY A 80 0.14 4.32 -24.18
CA GLY A 80 -1.18 4.44 -24.77
C GLY A 80 -2.32 4.33 -23.73
N ARG A 81 -3.22 3.36 -23.93
CA ARG A 81 -4.39 3.20 -23.05
C ARG A 81 -4.05 2.83 -21.60
N PRO A 82 -3.11 1.91 -21.30
CA PRO A 82 -2.80 1.52 -19.94
C PRO A 82 -2.39 2.69 -19.05
N ILE A 83 -1.45 3.55 -19.49
CA ILE A 83 -1.00 4.69 -18.69
C ILE A 83 -2.11 5.72 -18.45
N MET A 84 -3.03 5.88 -19.41
CA MET A 84 -4.19 6.74 -19.24
C MET A 84 -5.15 6.19 -18.17
N VAL A 85 -5.38 4.87 -18.20
CA VAL A 85 -6.17 4.17 -17.17
C VAL A 85 -5.52 4.33 -15.80
N ALA A 86 -4.22 4.05 -15.68
CA ALA A 86 -3.46 4.19 -14.44
C ALA A 86 -3.51 5.62 -13.89
N ALA A 87 -3.33 6.64 -14.74
CA ALA A 87 -3.40 8.05 -14.34
C ALA A 87 -4.81 8.45 -13.87
N CYS A 88 -5.86 7.99 -14.56
CA CYS A 88 -7.24 8.19 -14.13
C CYS A 88 -7.54 7.51 -12.80
N CYS A 89 -7.08 6.25 -12.63
CA CYS A 89 -7.21 5.51 -11.38
C CYS A 89 -6.54 6.24 -10.22
N ALA A 90 -5.31 6.69 -10.42
CA ALA A 90 -4.55 7.44 -9.41
C ALA A 90 -5.25 8.76 -9.04
N ASP A 91 -5.76 9.53 -10.01
CA ASP A 91 -6.51 10.78 -9.75
C ASP A 91 -7.79 10.52 -8.96
N ILE A 92 -8.58 9.51 -9.35
CA ILE A 92 -9.83 9.13 -8.68
C ILE A 92 -9.55 8.68 -7.24
N LEU A 93 -8.63 7.74 -7.07
CA LEU A 93 -8.26 7.21 -5.75
C LEU A 93 -7.73 8.32 -4.84
N ALA A 94 -6.77 9.12 -5.33
CA ALA A 94 -6.17 10.17 -4.54
C ALA A 94 -7.20 11.22 -4.07
N ARG A 95 -8.09 11.67 -4.93
CA ARG A 95 -9.16 12.61 -4.56
C ARG A 95 -10.16 12.00 -3.58
N THR A 96 -10.49 10.72 -3.79
CA THR A 96 -11.43 10.02 -2.92
C THR A 96 -10.86 9.86 -1.52
N LEU A 97 -9.61 9.40 -1.43
CA LEU A 97 -8.92 9.20 -0.16
C LEU A 97 -8.67 10.52 0.58
N GLU A 98 -8.25 11.58 -0.13
CA GLU A 98 -8.10 12.91 0.48
C GLU A 98 -9.41 13.46 1.05
N ARG A 99 -10.55 13.23 0.37
CA ARG A 99 -11.88 13.61 0.90
C ARG A 99 -12.23 12.86 2.18
N CYS A 100 -11.71 11.64 2.34
CA CYS A 100 -11.85 10.85 3.56
C CYS A 100 -10.84 11.23 4.64
N GLY A 101 -9.97 12.22 4.40
CA GLY A 101 -8.95 12.66 5.35
C GLY A 101 -7.69 11.80 5.38
N VAL A 102 -7.52 10.88 4.41
CA VAL A 102 -6.34 10.03 4.24
C VAL A 102 -5.26 10.80 3.49
N LYS A 103 -4.02 10.72 3.95
CA LYS A 103 -2.86 11.27 3.21
C LYS A 103 -2.51 10.36 2.04
N VAL A 104 -2.28 10.97 0.88
CA VAL A 104 -1.96 10.20 -0.34
C VAL A 104 -0.65 10.68 -0.94
N GLU A 105 0.26 9.77 -1.18
CA GLU A 105 1.48 9.97 -1.96
C GLU A 105 1.33 9.31 -3.33
N ILE A 106 1.85 9.94 -4.39
CA ILE A 106 1.85 9.38 -5.75
C ILE A 106 3.26 9.35 -6.27
N LEU A 107 3.75 8.16 -6.51
CA LEU A 107 5.08 7.85 -6.99
C LEU A 107 5.01 7.20 -8.37
N GLY A 108 6.07 7.30 -9.12
CA GLY A 108 6.23 6.58 -10.38
C GLY A 108 7.63 6.02 -10.51
N PHE A 109 7.79 5.00 -11.31
CA PHE A 109 9.09 4.42 -11.58
C PHE A 109 9.24 3.99 -13.04
N THR A 110 10.45 4.07 -13.52
CA THR A 110 10.91 3.62 -14.84
C THR A 110 12.44 3.59 -14.83
N THR A 111 13.07 3.35 -15.96
CA THR A 111 14.51 3.50 -16.13
C THR A 111 14.89 4.81 -16.83
N ARG A 112 16.17 5.18 -16.78
CA ARG A 112 16.68 6.37 -17.47
C ARG A 112 16.88 6.14 -18.96
N ALA A 113 17.26 4.93 -19.33
CA ALA A 113 17.54 4.54 -20.70
C ALA A 113 16.73 3.31 -21.09
N TRP A 114 16.54 3.10 -22.39
CA TRP A 114 15.91 1.90 -22.93
C TRP A 114 16.83 0.67 -22.87
N LYS A 115 18.14 0.88 -23.01
CA LYS A 115 19.12 -0.22 -23.07
C LYS A 115 20.36 0.13 -22.25
N GLY A 116 20.22 0.03 -20.93
CA GLY A 116 21.33 0.23 -20.03
C GLY A 116 21.40 1.65 -19.48
N GLY A 117 22.53 2.30 -19.60
CA GLY A 117 22.85 3.60 -19.01
C GLY A 117 24.25 3.54 -18.39
N GLN A 118 24.55 4.42 -17.44
CA GLN A 118 25.86 4.48 -16.80
C GLN A 118 26.26 3.16 -16.13
N SER A 119 25.29 2.45 -15.53
CA SER A 119 25.50 1.13 -14.91
C SER A 119 26.05 0.12 -15.94
N ARG A 120 25.50 0.10 -17.15
CA ARG A 120 25.97 -0.75 -18.22
C ARG A 120 27.33 -0.33 -18.76
N GLU A 121 27.55 0.97 -18.92
CA GLU A 121 28.83 1.51 -19.37
C GLU A 121 29.95 1.15 -18.40
N ALA A 122 29.72 1.29 -17.10
CA ALA A 122 30.66 0.88 -16.06
C ALA A 122 30.96 -0.62 -16.11
N TRP A 123 29.96 -1.46 -16.32
CA TRP A 123 30.14 -2.89 -16.47
C TRP A 123 30.98 -3.26 -17.71
N LEU A 124 30.73 -2.58 -18.83
CA LEU A 124 31.53 -2.76 -20.07
C LEU A 124 32.99 -2.34 -19.82
N ALA A 125 33.23 -1.21 -19.19
CA ALA A 125 34.57 -0.71 -18.85
C ALA A 125 35.32 -1.65 -17.89
N ALA A 126 34.59 -2.31 -16.98
CA ALA A 126 35.15 -3.29 -16.04
C ALA A 126 35.45 -4.67 -16.68
N GLY A 127 35.32 -4.82 -18.02
CA GLY A 127 35.61 -6.08 -18.71
C GLY A 127 34.49 -7.12 -18.61
N LYS A 128 33.25 -6.72 -18.38
CA LYS A 128 32.05 -7.57 -18.35
C LYS A 128 32.11 -8.70 -17.30
N PRO A 129 32.35 -8.41 -16.02
CA PRO A 129 32.34 -9.43 -14.99
C PRO A 129 31.03 -10.22 -14.99
N GLY A 130 31.09 -11.52 -14.64
CA GLY A 130 29.92 -12.40 -14.58
C GLY A 130 28.94 -11.99 -13.51
N SER A 131 27.64 -12.25 -13.72
CA SER A 131 26.54 -11.97 -12.76
C SER A 131 26.51 -10.52 -12.25
N PRO A 132 26.45 -9.51 -13.13
CA PRO A 132 26.60 -8.11 -12.75
C PRO A 132 25.42 -7.56 -11.94
N GLY A 133 24.29 -8.26 -11.91
CA GLY A 133 23.05 -7.71 -11.37
C GLY A 133 22.36 -6.74 -12.34
N ARG A 134 21.76 -5.70 -11.81
CA ARG A 134 21.06 -4.69 -12.61
C ARG A 134 22.03 -3.86 -13.47
N LEU A 135 21.72 -3.72 -14.75
CA LEU A 135 22.52 -2.97 -15.73
C LEU A 135 21.79 -1.76 -16.33
N ASN A 136 20.78 -1.23 -15.65
CA ASN A 136 20.10 -0.02 -16.08
C ASN A 136 20.01 0.98 -14.91
N ASP A 137 19.96 2.27 -15.25
CA ASP A 137 19.83 3.33 -14.25
C ASP A 137 18.37 3.56 -13.91
N LEU A 138 18.04 3.57 -12.62
CA LEU A 138 16.68 3.78 -12.14
C LEU A 138 16.26 5.24 -12.28
N ARG A 139 14.96 5.44 -12.50
CA ARG A 139 14.29 6.73 -12.42
C ARG A 139 13.05 6.58 -11.54
N HIS A 140 13.17 7.02 -10.31
CA HIS A 140 12.07 7.14 -9.37
C HIS A 140 11.54 8.57 -9.37
N ILE A 141 10.21 8.72 -9.44
CA ILE A 141 9.55 10.00 -9.66
C ILE A 141 8.54 10.24 -8.53
N ILE A 142 8.57 11.43 -7.95
CA ILE A 142 7.57 11.85 -6.98
C ILE A 142 6.60 12.81 -7.69
N TYR A 143 5.42 12.33 -8.03
CA TYR A 143 4.36 13.15 -8.62
C TYR A 143 3.63 13.99 -7.58
N LYS A 144 3.45 13.41 -6.38
CA LYS A 144 2.79 14.05 -5.25
C LYS A 144 3.33 13.51 -3.94
N THR A 145 3.76 14.37 -3.06
CA THR A 145 4.10 14.00 -1.68
C THR A 145 2.84 13.83 -0.82
N ALA A 146 2.91 13.04 0.23
CA ALA A 146 1.78 12.75 1.11
C ALA A 146 1.16 14.02 1.74
N ASP A 147 1.97 15.01 2.05
CA ASP A 147 1.54 16.24 2.73
C ASP A 147 1.09 17.36 1.76
N SER A 148 1.27 17.18 0.46
CA SER A 148 0.85 18.13 -0.56
C SER A 148 -0.58 17.81 -1.05
N PRO A 149 -1.49 18.79 -1.20
CA PRO A 149 -2.85 18.53 -1.65
C PRO A 149 -2.92 18.19 -3.14
N MET A 150 -3.87 17.36 -3.55
CA MET A 150 -4.07 16.87 -4.92
C MET A 150 -4.23 18.02 -5.94
N ARG A 151 -4.82 19.15 -5.53
CA ARG A 151 -4.96 20.33 -6.39
C ARG A 151 -3.64 20.84 -6.96
N ARG A 152 -2.51 20.68 -6.24
CA ARG A 152 -1.16 21.06 -6.68
C ARG A 152 -0.52 20.01 -7.59
N ALA A 153 -0.91 18.75 -7.44
CA ALA A 153 -0.31 17.63 -8.17
C ALA A 153 -0.86 17.40 -9.59
N LYS A 154 -1.96 18.07 -9.98
CA LYS A 154 -2.58 17.87 -11.30
C LYS A 154 -1.62 18.01 -12.48
N ARG A 155 -0.74 19.04 -12.44
CA ARG A 155 0.25 19.27 -13.50
C ARG A 155 1.32 18.18 -13.52
N SER A 156 1.74 17.72 -12.35
CA SER A 156 2.75 16.66 -12.20
C SER A 156 2.21 15.32 -12.70
N LEU A 157 0.93 15.01 -12.43
CA LEU A 157 0.29 13.80 -12.96
C LEU A 157 0.17 13.80 -14.49
N ALA A 158 -0.04 14.98 -15.10
CA ALA A 158 -0.06 15.09 -16.56
C ALA A 158 1.29 14.72 -17.21
N LEU A 159 2.41 14.90 -16.48
CA LEU A 159 3.74 14.47 -16.95
C LEU A 159 3.86 12.97 -17.12
N MET A 160 3.05 12.17 -16.37
CA MET A 160 3.03 10.71 -16.47
C MET A 160 2.68 10.23 -17.89
N MET A 161 1.83 10.97 -18.60
CA MET A 161 1.41 10.63 -19.96
C MET A 161 2.42 11.06 -21.04
N ARG A 162 3.58 11.62 -20.63
CA ARG A 162 4.59 12.09 -21.58
C ARG A 162 5.37 10.88 -22.15
N GLU A 163 5.24 10.62 -23.44
CA GLU A 163 5.85 9.46 -24.11
C GLU A 163 7.35 9.28 -23.86
N GLY A 164 8.11 10.35 -23.84
CA GLY A 164 9.55 10.31 -23.58
C GLY A 164 9.95 9.85 -22.18
N LEU A 165 8.98 9.73 -21.26
CA LEU A 165 9.22 9.26 -19.91
C LEU A 165 9.21 7.73 -19.81
N LEU A 166 8.34 7.07 -20.58
CA LEU A 166 8.10 5.63 -20.52
C LEU A 166 9.29 4.84 -21.09
N LYS A 167 9.85 3.93 -20.29
CA LYS A 167 11.00 3.09 -20.66
C LYS A 167 10.86 1.67 -20.10
N GLU A 168 11.92 1.09 -19.58
CA GLU A 168 11.94 -0.22 -18.95
C GLU A 168 11.44 -0.17 -17.49
N ASN A 169 11.13 -1.32 -16.89
CA ASN A 169 10.65 -1.41 -15.52
C ASN A 169 11.44 -2.39 -14.65
N ILE A 170 11.80 -1.94 -13.46
CA ILE A 170 12.49 -2.73 -12.42
C ILE A 170 11.67 -2.63 -11.14
N ASP A 171 10.59 -3.41 -11.09
CA ASP A 171 9.53 -3.31 -10.09
C ASP A 171 10.01 -3.59 -8.67
N GLY A 172 10.89 -4.57 -8.49
CA GLY A 172 11.36 -4.95 -7.15
C GLY A 172 12.08 -3.83 -6.43
N GLU A 173 13.03 -3.12 -7.12
CA GLU A 173 13.73 -1.99 -6.52
C GLU A 173 12.81 -0.78 -6.32
N ALA A 174 11.86 -0.55 -7.22
CA ALA A 174 10.87 0.51 -7.09
C ALA A 174 9.93 0.27 -5.89
N LEU A 175 9.49 -0.99 -5.71
CA LEU A 175 8.65 -1.40 -4.59
C LEU A 175 9.39 -1.22 -3.25
N ALA A 176 10.65 -1.65 -3.18
CA ALA A 176 11.51 -1.47 -2.01
C ALA A 176 11.73 0.02 -1.68
N TRP A 177 11.93 0.86 -2.70
CA TRP A 177 12.06 2.30 -2.52
C TRP A 177 10.79 2.94 -1.95
N ALA A 178 9.61 2.62 -2.50
CA ALA A 178 8.33 3.14 -2.02
C ALA A 178 8.02 2.64 -0.60
N HIS A 179 8.33 1.38 -0.30
CA HIS A 179 8.21 0.79 1.02
C HIS A 179 9.07 1.52 2.06
N ASN A 180 10.35 1.77 1.75
CA ASN A 180 11.25 2.51 2.64
C ASN A 180 10.75 3.94 2.92
N ARG A 181 10.14 4.60 1.94
CA ARG A 181 9.52 5.91 2.14
C ARG A 181 8.34 5.84 3.11
N LEU A 182 7.51 4.81 3.02
CA LEU A 182 6.38 4.59 3.93
C LEU A 182 6.84 4.23 5.35
N LEU A 183 7.93 3.50 5.51
CA LEU A 183 8.46 3.20 6.84
C LEU A 183 8.87 4.46 7.61
N GLY A 184 9.33 5.50 6.91
CA GLY A 184 9.66 6.79 7.50
C GLY A 184 8.44 7.67 7.86
N ARG A 185 7.21 7.23 7.60
CA ARG A 185 5.99 8.01 7.88
C ARG A 185 5.51 7.77 9.31
N PRO A 186 4.99 8.83 9.99
CA PRO A 186 4.49 8.72 11.36
C PRO A 186 3.12 8.08 11.47
N GLU A 187 2.35 8.01 10.37
CA GLU A 187 0.98 7.49 10.37
C GLU A 187 0.95 6.02 10.84
N GLN A 188 -0.07 5.66 11.62
CA GLN A 188 -0.21 4.31 12.19
C GLN A 188 -0.49 3.26 11.11
N ARG A 189 -1.36 3.60 10.15
CA ARG A 189 -1.70 2.72 9.04
C ARG A 189 -1.01 3.19 7.76
N ARG A 190 -0.28 2.30 7.14
CA ARG A 190 0.52 2.56 5.95
C ARG A 190 0.18 1.55 4.87
N ILE A 191 -0.30 2.04 3.74
CA ILE A 191 -0.75 1.20 2.63
C ILE A 191 0.10 1.54 1.40
N LEU A 192 0.72 0.53 0.81
CA LEU A 192 1.43 0.61 -0.46
C LEU A 192 0.59 -0.04 -1.55
N MET A 193 0.22 0.74 -2.55
CA MET A 193 -0.59 0.28 -3.66
C MET A 193 0.22 0.33 -4.95
N MET A 194 0.56 -0.83 -5.49
CA MET A 194 1.26 -0.99 -6.76
C MET A 194 0.27 -0.96 -7.91
N ILE A 195 0.55 -0.18 -8.95
CA ILE A 195 -0.25 -0.10 -10.18
C ILE A 195 0.68 -0.40 -11.36
N SER A 196 0.56 -1.59 -11.95
CA SER A 196 1.42 -2.08 -13.02
C SER A 196 0.62 -2.91 -14.02
N ASP A 197 1.16 -3.09 -15.22
CA ASP A 197 0.57 -3.93 -16.28
C ASP A 197 1.18 -5.32 -16.38
N GLY A 198 2.10 -5.72 -15.50
CA GLY A 198 2.61 -7.09 -15.57
C GLY A 198 3.94 -7.37 -14.91
N ALA A 199 4.83 -8.00 -15.67
CA ALA A 199 6.12 -8.48 -15.20
C ALA A 199 7.23 -7.43 -15.33
N PRO A 200 8.25 -7.45 -14.45
CA PRO A 200 9.42 -6.59 -14.59
C PRO A 200 10.24 -7.00 -15.83
N VAL A 201 10.55 -6.01 -16.65
CA VAL A 201 11.34 -6.21 -17.87
C VAL A 201 12.39 -5.12 -18.00
N ASP A 202 13.66 -5.55 -18.12
CA ASP A 202 14.80 -4.72 -18.52
C ASP A 202 15.76 -5.54 -19.36
N ASP A 203 15.78 -5.26 -20.66
CA ASP A 203 16.56 -6.01 -21.65
C ASP A 203 18.04 -6.06 -21.29
N SER A 204 18.60 -4.97 -20.78
CA SER A 204 20.02 -4.91 -20.45
C SER A 204 20.38 -5.82 -19.28
N THR A 205 19.53 -5.90 -18.28
CA THR A 205 19.71 -6.78 -17.11
C THR A 205 19.46 -8.25 -17.49
N LEU A 206 18.37 -8.52 -18.21
CA LEU A 206 17.97 -9.88 -18.57
C LEU A 206 18.92 -10.53 -19.59
N SER A 207 19.62 -9.74 -20.42
CA SER A 207 20.58 -10.28 -21.42
C SER A 207 21.82 -10.92 -20.80
N VAL A 208 22.17 -10.60 -19.56
CA VAL A 208 23.40 -11.04 -18.88
C VAL A 208 23.17 -11.76 -17.56
N ASN A 209 21.94 -11.80 -17.08
CA ASN A 209 21.52 -12.53 -15.90
C ASN A 209 20.50 -13.62 -16.29
N SER A 210 20.06 -14.44 -15.34
CA SER A 210 19.00 -15.41 -15.61
C SER A 210 17.70 -14.68 -16.01
N GLY A 211 16.92 -15.24 -16.94
CA GLY A 211 15.67 -14.65 -17.40
C GLY A 211 14.62 -14.40 -16.32
N CYS A 212 14.73 -15.07 -15.18
CA CYS A 212 13.87 -14.87 -13.99
C CYS A 212 14.49 -13.95 -12.93
N TYR A 213 15.62 -13.28 -13.21
CA TYR A 213 16.35 -12.47 -12.21
C TYR A 213 15.48 -11.37 -11.58
N LEU A 214 14.85 -10.55 -12.41
CA LEU A 214 14.00 -9.43 -11.95
C LEU A 214 12.72 -9.94 -11.28
N GLU A 215 12.10 -11.00 -11.83
CA GLU A 215 10.90 -11.60 -11.25
C GLU A 215 11.18 -12.22 -9.89
N ARG A 216 12.31 -12.92 -9.73
CA ARG A 216 12.71 -13.50 -8.45
C ARG A 216 12.90 -12.42 -7.40
N HIS A 217 13.58 -11.33 -7.75
CA HIS A 217 13.77 -10.20 -6.85
C HIS A 217 12.44 -9.55 -6.46
N LEU A 218 11.54 -9.33 -7.42
CA LEU A 218 10.20 -8.80 -7.14
C LEU A 218 9.45 -9.67 -6.14
N ARG A 219 9.42 -11.00 -6.35
CA ARG A 219 8.77 -11.96 -5.43
C ARG A 219 9.37 -11.92 -4.02
N GLN A 220 10.68 -11.82 -3.93
CA GLN A 220 11.38 -11.71 -2.65
C GLN A 220 10.99 -10.44 -1.91
N VAL A 221 10.94 -9.29 -2.58
CA VAL A 221 10.53 -8.00 -1.98
C VAL A 221 9.06 -8.03 -1.55
N ILE A 222 8.17 -8.61 -2.38
CA ILE A 222 6.75 -8.78 -2.02
C ILE A 222 6.62 -9.63 -0.75
N GLU A 223 7.28 -10.79 -0.70
CA GLU A 223 7.24 -11.68 0.45
C GLU A 223 7.75 -10.99 1.73
N GLU A 224 8.84 -10.23 1.63
CA GLU A 224 9.37 -9.47 2.75
C GLU A 224 8.38 -8.42 3.26
N ILE A 225 7.74 -7.67 2.37
CA ILE A 225 6.75 -6.65 2.75
C ILE A 225 5.51 -7.31 3.36
N GLU A 226 4.97 -8.37 2.74
CA GLU A 226 3.74 -9.02 3.18
C GLU A 226 3.90 -9.79 4.50
N THR A 227 5.11 -10.30 4.81
CA THR A 227 5.33 -11.15 5.99
C THR A 227 6.01 -10.44 7.15
N ARG A 228 6.88 -9.46 6.89
CA ARG A 228 7.75 -8.85 7.92
C ARG A 228 7.48 -7.37 8.16
N SER A 229 6.74 -6.70 7.27
CA SER A 229 6.52 -5.25 7.36
C SER A 229 5.17 -4.91 8.01
N PRO A 230 5.07 -3.76 8.67
CA PRO A 230 3.80 -3.19 9.09
C PRO A 230 3.05 -2.48 7.94
N VAL A 231 3.61 -2.44 6.74
CA VAL A 231 3.03 -1.83 5.55
C VAL A 231 2.13 -2.85 4.85
N GLU A 232 0.89 -2.45 4.57
CA GLU A 232 -0.06 -3.25 3.83
C GLU A 232 0.18 -3.11 2.33
N LEU A 233 0.37 -4.23 1.64
CA LEU A 233 0.62 -4.25 0.20
C LEU A 233 -0.63 -4.65 -0.57
N ILE A 234 -0.99 -3.84 -1.58
CA ILE A 234 -2.13 -4.07 -2.49
C ILE A 234 -1.62 -3.85 -3.91
N ALA A 235 -2.08 -4.64 -4.88
CA ALA A 235 -1.75 -4.44 -6.28
C ALA A 235 -3.00 -4.20 -7.15
N ILE A 236 -2.83 -3.36 -8.16
CA ILE A 236 -3.82 -3.11 -9.21
C ILE A 236 -3.16 -3.42 -10.55
N GLY A 237 -3.61 -4.49 -11.19
CA GLY A 237 -3.19 -4.85 -12.54
C GLY A 237 -3.99 -4.08 -13.60
N ILE A 238 -3.31 -3.49 -14.56
CA ILE A 238 -3.94 -2.80 -15.69
C ILE A 238 -3.89 -3.71 -16.91
N GLY A 239 -5.05 -4.30 -17.27
CA GLY A 239 -5.16 -5.19 -18.42
C GLY A 239 -4.52 -6.56 -18.26
N HIS A 240 -3.75 -6.80 -17.20
CA HIS A 240 -3.09 -8.07 -16.90
C HIS A 240 -3.35 -8.52 -15.47
N ASP A 241 -3.37 -9.84 -15.28
CA ASP A 241 -3.55 -10.45 -13.96
C ASP A 241 -2.24 -10.43 -13.18
N VAL A 242 -2.23 -9.68 -12.07
CA VAL A 242 -1.10 -9.58 -11.13
C VAL A 242 -1.28 -10.44 -9.87
N THR A 243 -2.36 -11.22 -9.77
CA THR A 243 -2.64 -12.10 -8.61
C THR A 243 -1.59 -13.19 -8.44
N ARG A 244 -0.84 -13.52 -9.51
CA ARG A 244 0.29 -14.45 -9.45
C ARG A 244 1.48 -13.96 -8.63
N TYR A 245 1.55 -12.66 -8.36
CA TYR A 245 2.62 -12.04 -7.56
C TYR A 245 2.15 -11.60 -6.19
N TYR A 246 0.96 -11.00 -6.09
CA TYR A 246 0.46 -10.34 -4.89
C TYR A 246 -0.73 -11.07 -4.31
N ARG A 247 -0.77 -11.23 -2.99
CA ARG A 247 -1.90 -11.87 -2.30
C ARG A 247 -3.18 -11.06 -2.40
N ARG A 248 -3.05 -9.72 -2.39
CA ARG A 248 -4.16 -8.78 -2.49
C ARG A 248 -4.03 -8.03 -3.79
N ALA A 249 -4.73 -8.49 -4.81
CA ALA A 249 -4.67 -7.90 -6.13
C ALA A 249 -6.05 -7.76 -6.76
N VAL A 250 -6.17 -6.74 -7.61
CA VAL A 250 -7.36 -6.48 -8.43
C VAL A 250 -6.91 -6.17 -9.85
N THR A 251 -7.60 -6.69 -10.84
CA THR A 251 -7.32 -6.40 -12.25
C THR A 251 -8.36 -5.44 -12.81
N ILE A 252 -7.91 -4.43 -13.56
CA ILE A 252 -8.72 -3.42 -14.24
C ILE A 252 -8.44 -3.44 -15.72
N THR A 253 -9.47 -3.48 -16.54
CA THR A 253 -9.36 -3.35 -17.99
C THR A 253 -9.89 -2.01 -18.50
N ASP A 254 -10.84 -1.41 -17.79
CA ASP A 254 -11.43 -0.12 -18.17
C ASP A 254 -11.60 0.82 -16.96
N PRO A 255 -11.34 2.14 -17.10
CA PRO A 255 -11.55 3.12 -16.02
C PRO A 255 -12.98 3.17 -15.48
N SER A 256 -13.97 2.76 -16.27
CA SER A 256 -15.37 2.69 -15.84
C SER A 256 -15.62 1.56 -14.82
N GLU A 257 -14.80 0.53 -14.80
CA GLU A 257 -14.87 -0.57 -13.83
C GLU A 257 -14.54 -0.10 -12.41
N LEU A 258 -13.74 0.98 -12.28
CA LEU A 258 -13.51 1.66 -10.99
C LEU A 258 -14.81 2.16 -10.34
N ALA A 259 -15.83 2.44 -11.15
CA ALA A 259 -17.12 2.96 -10.67
C ALA A 259 -18.06 1.90 -10.12
N GLY A 260 -17.81 0.62 -10.43
CA GLY A 260 -18.71 -0.51 -10.13
C GLY A 260 -18.08 -1.54 -9.20
N ALA A 261 -17.95 -2.77 -9.69
CA ALA A 261 -17.46 -3.94 -8.94
C ALA A 261 -16.09 -3.75 -8.28
N MET A 262 -15.28 -2.86 -8.84
CA MET A 262 -13.95 -2.56 -8.30
C MET A 262 -13.98 -1.65 -7.07
N THR A 263 -14.95 -0.75 -7.00
CA THR A 263 -15.20 0.00 -5.76
C THR A 263 -15.47 -0.96 -4.60
N ASP A 264 -16.24 -2.00 -4.88
CA ASP A 264 -16.57 -3.01 -3.89
C ASP A 264 -15.33 -3.81 -3.47
N LYS A 265 -14.52 -4.24 -4.44
CA LYS A 265 -13.26 -4.94 -4.15
C LYS A 265 -12.22 -4.07 -3.44
N LEU A 266 -12.07 -2.80 -3.82
CA LEU A 266 -11.19 -1.89 -3.08
C LEU A 266 -11.68 -1.67 -1.64
N VAL A 267 -12.99 -1.51 -1.47
CA VAL A 267 -13.59 -1.39 -0.14
C VAL A 267 -13.37 -2.67 0.66
N GLU A 268 -13.55 -3.85 0.06
CA GLU A 268 -13.30 -5.16 0.68
C GLU A 268 -11.82 -5.33 1.07
N LEU A 269 -10.90 -4.97 0.18
CA LEU A 269 -9.45 -4.96 0.48
C LEU A 269 -9.09 -4.03 1.64
N PHE A 270 -9.76 -2.88 1.74
CA PHE A 270 -9.63 -2.02 2.91
C PHE A 270 -10.27 -2.61 4.17
N ASP A 271 -11.33 -3.44 4.03
CA ASP A 271 -12.06 -4.09 5.12
C ASP A 271 -11.30 -5.30 5.71
N GLU A 272 -10.83 -6.21 4.87
CA GLU A 272 -10.09 -7.41 5.29
C GLU A 272 -8.86 -7.07 6.13
N THR A 273 -8.27 -5.92 5.91
CA THR A 273 -7.12 -5.44 6.63
C THR A 273 -7.42 -5.07 8.08
N SER A 274 -8.64 -4.63 8.36
CA SER A 274 -9.07 -4.30 9.74
C SER A 274 -9.32 -5.56 10.59
N GLY A 275 -9.69 -6.70 9.97
CA GLY A 275 -9.98 -7.96 10.66
C GLY A 275 -8.73 -8.76 11.08
N ASN A 276 -7.67 -8.73 10.28
CA ASN A 276 -6.45 -9.51 10.57
C ASN A 276 -5.61 -8.96 11.73
N GLY A 277 -5.65 -7.66 11.99
CA GLY A 277 -4.93 -7.07 13.13
C GLY A 277 -5.44 -7.52 14.50
N GLU A 278 -6.70 -7.94 14.59
CA GLU A 278 -7.33 -8.36 15.85
C GLU A 278 -7.11 -9.85 16.14
N SER A 279 -7.08 -10.70 15.12
CA SER A 279 -6.79 -12.14 15.27
C SER A 279 -5.32 -12.37 15.64
N ASP A 280 -4.39 -11.64 15.06
CA ASP A 280 -2.95 -11.74 15.37
C ASP A 280 -2.62 -11.21 16.79
N ARG A 281 -3.31 -10.16 17.25
CA ARG A 281 -3.18 -9.67 18.64
C ARG A 281 -3.72 -10.67 19.66
N LYS A 282 -4.85 -11.33 19.37
CA LYS A 282 -5.43 -12.38 20.23
C LYS A 282 -4.55 -13.62 20.29
N GLN A 283 -3.88 -13.98 19.19
CA GLN A 283 -2.96 -15.11 19.14
C GLN A 283 -1.66 -14.83 19.90
N LYS A 284 -1.08 -13.62 19.77
CA LYS A 284 0.09 -13.18 20.54
C LYS A 284 -0.20 -13.01 22.04
N GLN A 285 -1.41 -12.62 22.43
CA GLN A 285 -1.81 -12.58 23.85
C GLN A 285 -2.01 -13.98 24.44
N ARG A 286 -2.51 -14.96 23.66
CA ARG A 286 -2.61 -16.36 24.11
C ARG A 286 -1.24 -17.02 24.30
N ALA A 287 -0.27 -16.70 23.44
CA ALA A 287 1.10 -17.22 23.55
C ALA A 287 1.91 -16.63 24.73
N ARG A 288 1.47 -15.50 25.30
CA ARG A 288 2.13 -14.84 26.46
C ARG A 288 1.53 -15.22 27.81
N ARG A 289 0.54 -16.13 27.91
CA ARG A 289 0.09 -16.62 29.21
C ARG A 289 1.13 -17.60 29.76
N PRO A 290 1.77 -17.29 30.91
CA PRO A 290 2.67 -18.23 31.56
C PRO A 290 1.87 -19.46 31.99
N THR A 291 2.32 -20.63 31.57
CA THR A 291 1.82 -21.92 32.10
C THR A 291 2.20 -21.97 33.57
N GLY A 292 1.20 -21.81 34.43
CA GLY A 292 1.39 -21.95 35.87
C GLY A 292 1.92 -23.34 36.22
N PRO A 293 2.65 -23.48 37.34
CA PRO A 293 3.30 -24.71 37.73
C PRO A 293 2.26 -25.80 38.02
N ARG A 294 2.40 -26.96 37.35
CA ARG A 294 1.65 -28.18 37.68
C ARG A 294 1.90 -28.56 39.15
N ARG A 295 0.88 -28.45 40.00
CA ARG A 295 0.92 -29.05 41.33
C ARG A 295 1.09 -30.57 41.16
N LYS A 296 2.20 -31.10 41.69
CA LYS A 296 2.36 -32.54 41.94
C LYS A 296 1.58 -32.86 43.21
N THR A 297 0.55 -33.66 43.09
CA THR A 297 -0.07 -34.38 44.22
C THR A 297 0.73 -35.60 44.52
N HIS A 298 1.22 -35.65 45.75
CA HIS A 298 1.64 -36.90 46.38
C HIS A 298 0.41 -37.63 46.92
#